data_98464bd0e06070a0437374305e388f8f
#
_entry.id   98464bd0e06070a0437374305e388f8f
#
_cell.length_a   1.000
_cell.length_b   1.000
_cell.length_c   1.000
_cell.angle_alpha   90.00
_cell.angle_beta   90.00
_cell.angle_gamma   90.00
#
_symmetry.space_group_name_H-M   'P 1'
#
loop_
_entity.id
_entity.type
_entity.pdbx_description
1 polymer ?
#
loop_
_entity_poly.entity_id
_entity_poly.type
_entity_poly.pdbx_seq_one_letter_code
_entity_poly.pdbx_strand_id
1 'polypeptide(L)'
;MRRALAGLTAAVFAVVLAATADGDAGPRVVVRTAAGDEVAGADAGRGFALAYRHSVYRVPAEERFRAAAGGGFDLVEIASPSEAVLDYYALDGRKARRGVTWVLRPARPPHFSVLALAGTRVGRRTLVAAGRRTPLWRPDGRAAHLRITVTGR
;
A
#
# COMPACT_ATOMS: atom_id res chain seq x y z
N MET A 1 16.39 -42.21 -68.85
CA MET A 1 15.87 -42.65 -67.57
C MET A 1 16.32 -41.67 -66.51
N ARG A 2 15.47 -40.71 -66.10
CA ARG A 2 15.75 -39.75 -65.04
C ARG A 2 14.62 -39.88 -63.99
N ARG A 3 14.97 -40.37 -62.80
CA ARG A 3 14.04 -40.46 -61.64
C ARG A 3 14.00 -39.12 -60.91
N ALA A 4 12.81 -38.54 -60.83
CA ALA A 4 12.52 -37.36 -60.02
C ALA A 4 12.26 -37.81 -58.57
N LEU A 5 13.03 -37.29 -57.63
CA LEU A 5 12.80 -37.41 -56.19
C LEU A 5 11.92 -36.23 -55.78
N ALA A 6 10.72 -36.55 -55.36
CA ALA A 6 9.83 -35.57 -54.73
C ALA A 6 10.22 -35.39 -53.25
N GLY A 7 10.70 -34.20 -52.92
CA GLY A 7 10.97 -33.80 -51.55
C GLY A 7 9.68 -33.37 -50.84
N LEU A 8 9.32 -34.08 -49.78
CA LEU A 8 8.21 -33.77 -48.91
C LEU A 8 8.72 -32.80 -47.80
N THR A 9 8.37 -31.54 -47.91
CA THR A 9 8.68 -30.52 -46.87
C THR A 9 7.56 -30.56 -45.82
N ALA A 10 7.85 -31.12 -44.66
CA ALA A 10 6.98 -31.07 -43.51
C ALA A 10 7.10 -29.68 -42.81
N ALA A 11 6.08 -28.87 -42.92
CA ALA A 11 5.98 -27.62 -42.13
C ALA A 11 5.58 -27.96 -40.71
N VAL A 12 6.51 -27.79 -39.78
CA VAL A 12 6.24 -27.87 -38.33
C VAL A 12 5.64 -26.53 -37.91
N PHE A 13 4.34 -26.52 -37.65
CA PHE A 13 3.66 -25.40 -36.96
C PHE A 13 3.99 -25.48 -35.47
N ALA A 14 4.89 -24.64 -35.01
CA ALA A 14 5.09 -24.41 -33.60
C ALA A 14 3.93 -23.53 -33.04
N VAL A 15 2.97 -24.17 -32.35
CA VAL A 15 1.96 -23.47 -31.58
C VAL A 15 2.64 -22.94 -30.33
N VAL A 16 2.97 -21.64 -30.33
CA VAL A 16 3.37 -20.93 -29.11
C VAL A 16 2.11 -20.71 -28.27
N LEU A 17 1.86 -21.58 -27.28
CA LEU A 17 0.93 -21.29 -26.20
C LEU A 17 1.54 -20.13 -25.39
N ALA A 18 1.06 -18.92 -25.62
CA ALA A 18 1.23 -17.83 -24.68
C ALA A 18 0.43 -18.21 -23.42
N ALA A 19 1.10 -18.76 -22.41
CA ALA A 19 0.54 -18.87 -21.08
C ALA A 19 0.35 -17.44 -20.57
N THR A 20 -0.89 -16.94 -20.61
CA THR A 20 -1.31 -15.79 -19.82
C THR A 20 -1.21 -16.25 -18.37
N ALA A 21 -0.12 -15.88 -17.71
CA ALA A 21 -0.02 -15.96 -16.27
C ALA A 21 -1.01 -14.91 -15.72
N ASP A 22 -2.29 -15.28 -15.58
CA ASP A 22 -3.19 -14.67 -14.62
C ASP A 22 -2.67 -15.06 -13.24
N GLY A 23 -1.53 -14.50 -12.88
CA GLY A 23 -1.02 -14.52 -11.52
C GLY A 23 -2.05 -13.78 -10.69
N ASP A 24 -2.64 -14.48 -9.73
CA ASP A 24 -3.51 -13.94 -8.69
C ASP A 24 -2.81 -12.69 -8.13
N ALA A 25 -3.18 -11.52 -8.66
CA ALA A 25 -2.53 -10.27 -8.33
C ALA A 25 -2.90 -10.00 -6.87
N GLY A 26 -1.91 -10.15 -5.98
CA GLY A 26 -2.04 -9.94 -4.54
C GLY A 26 -2.70 -8.59 -4.21
N PRO A 27 -3.03 -8.36 -2.93
CA PRO A 27 -3.70 -7.13 -2.53
C PRO A 27 -2.85 -5.90 -2.90
N ARG A 28 -3.49 -4.90 -3.51
CA ARG A 28 -2.85 -3.66 -3.93
C ARG A 28 -3.44 -2.48 -3.16
N VAL A 29 -2.59 -1.70 -2.48
CA VAL A 29 -2.99 -0.40 -1.92
C VAL A 29 -3.06 0.63 -3.03
N VAL A 30 -4.16 1.39 -3.05
CA VAL A 30 -4.42 2.42 -4.06
C VAL A 30 -4.85 3.71 -3.37
N VAL A 31 -4.26 4.83 -3.78
CA VAL A 31 -4.59 6.17 -3.29
C VAL A 31 -5.19 6.97 -4.44
N ARG A 32 -6.40 7.49 -4.23
CA ARG A 32 -7.10 8.31 -5.22
C ARG A 32 -7.46 9.68 -4.68
N THR A 33 -7.55 10.65 -5.58
CA THR A 33 -8.14 11.96 -5.29
C THR A 33 -9.65 11.85 -5.09
N ALA A 34 -10.30 12.92 -4.62
CA ALA A 34 -11.75 13.00 -4.56
C ALA A 34 -12.41 12.88 -5.95
N ALA A 35 -11.71 13.27 -7.02
CA ALA A 35 -12.16 13.12 -8.41
C ALA A 35 -12.01 11.69 -8.95
N GLY A 36 -11.34 10.79 -8.20
CA GLY A 36 -11.14 9.39 -8.59
C GLY A 36 -9.80 9.09 -9.24
N ASP A 37 -8.97 10.10 -9.52
CA ASP A 37 -7.65 9.91 -10.14
C ASP A 37 -6.72 9.16 -9.20
N GLU A 38 -6.05 8.13 -9.69
CA GLU A 38 -5.03 7.41 -8.94
C GLU A 38 -3.73 8.24 -8.88
N VAL A 39 -3.28 8.54 -7.67
CA VAL A 39 -2.06 9.32 -7.41
C VAL A 39 -0.92 8.48 -6.86
N ALA A 40 -1.23 7.32 -6.30
CA ALA A 40 -0.25 6.35 -5.84
C ALA A 40 -0.86 4.94 -5.80
N GLY A 41 -0.02 3.92 -5.97
CA GLY A 41 -0.42 2.53 -5.81
C GLY A 41 0.80 1.62 -5.69
N ALA A 42 0.66 0.55 -4.92
CA ALA A 42 1.72 -0.44 -4.71
C ALA A 42 1.15 -1.79 -4.26
N ASP A 43 1.95 -2.85 -4.36
CA ASP A 43 1.66 -4.13 -3.73
C ASP A 43 1.55 -3.96 -2.21
N ALA A 44 0.48 -4.50 -1.64
CA ALA A 44 0.19 -4.48 -0.21
C ALA A 44 0.29 -5.88 0.45
N GLY A 45 0.86 -6.88 -0.21
CA GLY A 45 0.86 -8.27 0.25
C GLY A 45 1.45 -8.47 1.65
N ARG A 46 2.45 -7.70 2.04
CA ARG A 46 3.02 -7.68 3.40
C ARG A 46 2.49 -6.55 4.28
N GLY A 47 1.53 -5.78 3.76
CA GLY A 47 1.05 -4.56 4.37
C GLY A 47 1.71 -3.31 3.81
N PHE A 48 1.22 -2.17 4.24
CA PHE A 48 1.74 -0.85 3.90
C PHE A 48 1.75 0.04 5.13
N ALA A 49 2.39 1.20 5.04
CA ALA A 49 2.38 2.19 6.11
C ALA A 49 2.10 3.60 5.56
N LEU A 50 1.60 4.44 6.45
CA LEU A 50 1.50 5.88 6.26
C LEU A 50 2.45 6.54 7.25
N ALA A 51 3.57 7.05 6.73
CA ALA A 51 4.46 7.90 7.51
C ALA A 51 3.98 9.36 7.42
N TYR A 52 4.03 10.09 8.51
CA TYR A 52 3.60 11.49 8.56
C TYR A 52 4.25 12.26 9.70
N ARG A 53 4.08 13.58 9.71
CA ARG A 53 4.39 14.44 10.84
C ARG A 53 3.12 14.71 11.63
N HIS A 54 3.10 14.35 12.91
CA HIS A 54 1.94 14.60 13.78
C HIS A 54 1.69 16.10 13.93
N SER A 55 0.46 16.56 13.70
CA SER A 55 0.14 17.99 13.62
C SER A 55 0.30 18.72 14.95
N VAL A 56 -0.04 18.06 16.05
CA VAL A 56 0.04 18.63 17.41
C VAL A 56 1.48 18.55 17.94
N TYR A 57 2.03 17.34 18.01
CA TYR A 57 3.34 17.12 18.65
C TYR A 57 4.54 17.42 17.74
N ARG A 58 4.32 17.64 16.43
CA ARG A 58 5.33 18.00 15.44
C ARG A 58 6.46 16.96 15.26
N VAL A 59 6.26 15.75 15.72
CA VAL A 59 7.20 14.62 15.61
C VAL A 59 6.77 13.65 14.51
N PRO A 60 7.69 12.82 14.00
CA PRO A 60 7.34 11.76 13.06
C PRO A 60 6.45 10.71 13.71
N ALA A 61 5.54 10.16 12.92
CA ALA A 61 4.72 9.04 13.28
C ALA A 61 4.48 8.14 12.05
N GLU A 62 4.16 6.89 12.30
CA GLU A 62 3.88 5.90 11.27
C GLU A 62 2.71 5.01 11.70
N GLU A 63 1.71 4.90 10.84
CA GLU A 63 0.60 3.96 10.94
C GLU A 63 0.88 2.79 10.02
N ARG A 64 0.85 1.55 10.53
CA ARG A 64 1.07 0.33 9.75
C ARG A 64 -0.22 -0.44 9.59
N PHE A 65 -0.48 -0.83 8.37
CA PHE A 65 -1.69 -1.51 7.96
C PHE A 65 -1.39 -2.88 7.35
N ARG A 66 -2.35 -3.77 7.46
CA ARG A 66 -2.35 -5.09 6.81
C ARG A 66 -3.65 -5.26 6.04
N ALA A 67 -3.57 -5.78 4.82
CA ALA A 67 -4.75 -6.17 4.05
C ALA A 67 -5.57 -7.21 4.83
N ALA A 68 -6.87 -6.99 4.92
CA ALA A 68 -7.77 -7.88 5.63
C ALA A 68 -8.32 -8.97 4.70
N ALA A 69 -8.50 -10.19 5.23
CA ALA A 69 -8.98 -11.32 4.46
C ALA A 69 -10.39 -11.13 3.87
N GLY A 70 -11.22 -10.29 4.49
CA GLY A 70 -12.58 -9.94 4.03
C GLY A 70 -12.64 -8.72 3.10
N GLY A 71 -11.50 -8.19 2.65
CA GLY A 71 -11.39 -6.91 1.95
C GLY A 71 -11.07 -5.75 2.90
N GLY A 72 -10.63 -4.63 2.36
CA GLY A 72 -10.14 -3.52 3.17
C GLY A 72 -8.81 -3.80 3.86
N PHE A 73 -8.54 -3.13 4.99
CA PHE A 73 -7.28 -3.23 5.72
C PHE A 73 -7.43 -2.82 7.18
N ASP A 74 -6.57 -3.37 8.03
CA ASP A 74 -6.58 -3.15 9.49
C ASP A 74 -5.37 -2.35 9.92
N LEU A 75 -5.55 -1.39 10.84
CA LEU A 75 -4.46 -0.68 11.52
C LEU A 75 -3.86 -1.59 12.60
N VAL A 76 -2.68 -2.12 12.35
CA VAL A 76 -2.06 -3.14 13.21
C VAL A 76 -0.97 -2.60 14.13
N GLU A 77 -0.39 -1.43 13.80
CA GLU A 77 0.67 -0.83 14.63
C GLU A 77 0.75 0.68 14.39
N ILE A 78 1.00 1.43 15.46
CA ILE A 78 1.32 2.86 15.41
C ILE A 78 2.69 3.03 16.06
N ALA A 79 3.58 3.81 15.45
CA ALA A 79 4.94 4.05 15.92
C ALA A 79 5.29 5.53 15.93
N SER A 80 5.97 6.00 16.99
CA SER A 80 6.47 7.37 17.09
C SER A 80 7.60 7.45 18.15
N PRO A 81 8.55 8.39 18.06
CA PRO A 81 9.47 8.67 19.16
C PRO A 81 8.78 9.27 20.41
N SER A 82 7.53 9.75 20.29
CA SER A 82 6.75 10.31 21.38
C SER A 82 5.60 9.38 21.78
N GLU A 83 5.54 8.97 23.06
CA GLU A 83 4.43 8.18 23.59
C GLU A 83 3.10 8.93 23.51
N ALA A 84 3.12 10.26 23.71
CA ALA A 84 1.93 11.10 23.64
C ALA A 84 1.21 11.04 22.26
N VAL A 85 1.95 10.74 21.18
CA VAL A 85 1.33 10.47 19.87
C VAL A 85 0.46 9.22 19.93
N LEU A 86 0.92 8.17 20.61
CA LEU A 86 0.17 6.92 20.72
C LEU A 86 -1.10 7.13 21.57
N ASP A 87 -0.99 7.92 22.64
CA ASP A 87 -2.12 8.26 23.50
C ASP A 87 -3.20 9.07 22.76
N TYR A 88 -2.78 9.90 21.81
CA TYR A 88 -3.69 10.69 20.98
C TYR A 88 -4.69 9.85 20.17
N TYR A 89 -4.34 8.60 19.85
CA TYR A 89 -5.24 7.69 19.13
C TYR A 89 -6.38 7.15 20.00
N ALA A 90 -6.25 7.24 21.33
CA ALA A 90 -7.23 6.72 22.28
C ALA A 90 -7.63 5.26 22.01
N LEU A 91 -6.67 4.43 21.59
CA LEU A 91 -6.86 3.01 21.30
C LEU A 91 -6.31 2.16 22.46
N ASP A 92 -7.12 1.24 22.95
CA ASP A 92 -6.65 0.19 23.85
C ASP A 92 -5.68 -0.75 23.13
N GLY A 93 -4.61 -1.14 23.80
CA GLY A 93 -3.64 -2.02 23.21
C GLY A 93 -2.35 -2.14 24.01
N ARG A 94 -1.42 -2.89 23.43
CA ARG A 94 -0.10 -3.08 24.04
C ARG A 94 0.86 -2.00 23.55
N LYS A 95 1.33 -1.17 24.48
CA LYS A 95 2.45 -0.27 24.23
C LYS A 95 3.77 -0.95 24.57
N ALA A 96 4.78 -0.71 23.77
CA ALA A 96 6.15 -1.16 24.01
C ALA A 96 7.14 -0.14 23.44
N ARG A 97 8.32 -0.06 24.03
CA ARG A 97 9.44 0.76 23.52
C ARG A 97 10.41 -0.12 22.75
N ARG A 98 10.80 0.31 21.55
CA ARG A 98 11.84 -0.30 20.71
C ARG A 98 12.92 0.74 20.43
N GLY A 99 14.00 0.71 21.22
CA GLY A 99 15.01 1.73 21.20
C GLY A 99 14.43 3.11 21.52
N VAL A 100 14.51 4.06 20.60
CA VAL A 100 13.97 5.42 20.75
C VAL A 100 12.50 5.56 20.32
N THR A 101 11.87 4.50 19.83
CA THR A 101 10.52 4.52 19.26
C THR A 101 9.53 3.81 20.19
N TRP A 102 8.44 4.47 20.48
CA TRP A 102 7.26 3.88 21.10
C TRP A 102 6.39 3.22 20.04
N VAL A 103 5.77 2.08 20.37
CA VAL A 103 4.92 1.31 19.47
C VAL A 103 3.65 0.94 20.21
N LEU A 104 2.49 1.20 19.62
CA LEU A 104 1.18 0.73 20.06
C LEU A 104 0.66 -0.32 19.07
N ARG A 105 0.29 -1.48 19.60
CA ARG A 105 -0.48 -2.50 18.87
C ARG A 105 -1.87 -2.55 19.44
N PRO A 106 -2.88 -2.10 18.68
CA PRO A 106 -4.27 -2.11 19.14
C PRO A 106 -4.72 -3.52 19.53
N ALA A 107 -5.42 -3.65 20.65
CA ALA A 107 -6.03 -4.93 21.07
C ALA A 107 -7.15 -5.35 20.11
N ARG A 108 -7.83 -4.36 19.53
CA ARG A 108 -8.82 -4.53 18.45
C ARG A 108 -8.40 -3.62 17.32
N PRO A 109 -7.73 -4.16 16.28
CA PRO A 109 -7.29 -3.36 15.13
C PRO A 109 -8.47 -2.67 14.44
N PRO A 110 -8.47 -1.33 14.33
CA PRO A 110 -9.48 -0.62 13.54
C PRO A 110 -9.45 -1.09 12.08
N HIS A 111 -10.64 -1.42 11.55
CA HIS A 111 -10.82 -1.86 10.17
C HIS A 111 -11.27 -0.70 9.28
N PHE A 112 -10.73 -0.64 8.07
CA PHE A 112 -11.08 0.35 7.06
C PHE A 112 -11.37 -0.32 5.71
N SER A 113 -12.54 -0.08 5.17
CA SER A 113 -12.80 -0.32 3.75
C SER A 113 -12.23 0.82 2.89
N VAL A 114 -12.29 2.05 3.42
CA VAL A 114 -11.72 3.27 2.85
C VAL A 114 -11.18 4.13 3.97
N LEU A 115 -9.96 4.61 3.84
CA LEU A 115 -9.38 5.62 4.73
C LEU A 115 -9.31 6.96 4.01
N ALA A 116 -10.10 7.94 4.46
CA ALA A 116 -10.02 9.31 3.97
C ALA A 116 -8.93 10.07 4.74
N LEU A 117 -8.12 10.85 4.03
CA LEU A 117 -7.07 11.66 4.63
C LEU A 117 -6.81 12.95 3.85
N ALA A 118 -6.18 13.91 4.50
CA ALA A 118 -5.67 15.12 3.87
C ALA A 118 -4.16 15.00 3.63
N GLY A 119 -3.75 15.12 2.37
CA GLY A 119 -2.35 15.25 1.99
C GLY A 119 -1.93 16.71 2.09
N THR A 120 -1.33 17.09 3.23
CA THR A 120 -0.89 18.48 3.49
C THR A 120 0.63 18.58 3.56
N ARG A 121 1.18 19.76 3.23
CA ARG A 121 2.62 20.04 3.38
C ARG A 121 3.08 19.98 4.85
N VAL A 122 2.20 20.30 5.80
CA VAL A 122 2.52 20.24 7.24
C VAL A 122 2.60 18.79 7.71
N GLY A 123 1.61 17.97 7.37
CA GLY A 123 1.54 16.56 7.77
C GLY A 123 2.50 15.65 7.01
N ARG A 124 2.92 16.03 5.80
CA ARG A 124 3.88 15.28 4.95
C ARG A 124 3.56 13.79 4.83
N ARG A 125 2.27 13.45 4.70
CA ARG A 125 1.86 12.05 4.56
C ARG A 125 2.55 11.39 3.38
N THR A 126 3.07 10.19 3.61
CA THR A 126 3.85 9.42 2.65
C THR A 126 3.40 7.98 2.71
N LEU A 127 2.99 7.42 1.58
CA LEU A 127 2.73 5.98 1.47
C LEU A 127 4.06 5.23 1.44
N VAL A 128 4.18 4.20 2.28
CA VAL A 128 5.33 3.29 2.33
C VAL A 128 4.82 1.89 2.03
N ALA A 129 5.14 1.35 0.87
CA ALA A 129 4.70 0.03 0.44
C ALA A 129 5.70 -0.56 -0.56
N ALA A 130 5.87 -1.88 -0.55
CA ALA A 130 6.79 -2.60 -1.45
C ALA A 130 8.20 -1.98 -1.52
N GLY A 131 8.73 -1.54 -0.37
CA GLY A 131 10.06 -0.89 -0.27
C GLY A 131 10.15 0.52 -0.84
N ARG A 132 9.04 1.11 -1.30
CA ARG A 132 8.98 2.46 -1.88
C ARG A 132 8.31 3.45 -0.94
N ARG A 133 8.70 4.72 -1.07
CA ARG A 133 8.09 5.85 -0.35
C ARG A 133 7.53 6.84 -1.37
N THR A 134 6.22 7.05 -1.35
CA THR A 134 5.51 7.94 -2.27
C THR A 134 4.85 9.08 -1.49
N PRO A 135 5.31 10.33 -1.65
CA PRO A 135 4.66 11.48 -1.03
C PRO A 135 3.20 11.63 -1.48
N LEU A 136 2.30 11.84 -0.51
CA LEU A 136 0.88 12.09 -0.74
C LEU A 136 0.51 13.56 -0.51
N TRP A 137 1.48 14.44 -0.52
CA TRP A 137 1.34 15.89 -0.32
C TRP A 137 2.00 16.65 -1.47
N ARG A 138 1.53 17.86 -1.72
CA ARG A 138 2.00 18.68 -2.84
C ARG A 138 2.96 19.76 -2.34
N PRO A 139 4.08 20.03 -3.06
CA PRO A 139 5.02 21.11 -2.72
C PRO A 139 4.38 22.50 -2.79
N ASP A 140 3.35 22.70 -3.65
CA ASP A 140 2.60 23.94 -3.79
C ASP A 140 1.76 24.31 -2.56
N GLY A 141 1.72 23.43 -1.56
CA GLY A 141 1.02 23.65 -0.30
C GLY A 141 -0.49 23.41 -0.36
N ARG A 142 -1.06 23.12 -1.53
CA ARG A 142 -2.48 22.77 -1.66
C ARG A 142 -2.75 21.44 -0.97
N ALA A 143 -3.74 21.43 -0.08
CA ALA A 143 -4.20 20.18 0.53
C ALA A 143 -4.92 19.33 -0.53
N ALA A 144 -4.60 18.04 -0.58
CA ALA A 144 -5.31 17.08 -1.39
C ALA A 144 -6.21 16.22 -0.49
N HIS A 145 -7.50 16.11 -0.82
CA HIS A 145 -8.38 15.14 -0.22
C HIS A 145 -8.20 13.80 -0.90
N LEU A 146 -7.73 12.81 -0.15
CA LEU A 146 -7.33 11.52 -0.66
C LEU A 146 -8.13 10.40 0.00
N ARG A 147 -8.31 9.31 -0.73
CA ARG A 147 -8.92 8.07 -0.26
C ARG A 147 -7.95 6.93 -0.52
N ILE A 148 -7.71 6.13 0.50
CA ILE A 148 -6.92 4.90 0.42
C ILE A 148 -7.87 3.72 0.45
N THR A 149 -7.66 2.79 -0.47
CA THR A 149 -8.35 1.49 -0.53
C THR A 149 -7.33 0.38 -0.75
N VAL A 150 -7.70 -0.83 -0.40
CA VAL A 150 -6.97 -2.04 -0.82
C VAL A 150 -7.88 -2.82 -1.75
N THR A 151 -7.38 -3.13 -2.93
CA THR A 151 -8.09 -3.85 -3.99
C THR A 151 -7.34 -5.12 -4.36
N GLY A 152 -8.06 -6.13 -4.87
CA GLY A 152 -7.49 -7.42 -5.27
C GLY A 152 -7.29 -8.37 -4.08
N ARG A 153 -7.45 -9.62 -4.35
CA ARG A 153 -6.94 -10.79 -3.64
C ARG A 153 -6.16 -11.63 -4.63
#